data_924fe97ccbed04d58de560b3b8fc79c8
#
_entry.id   924fe97ccbed04d58de560b3b8fc79c8
#
_cell.length_a   1.000
_cell.length_b   1.000
_cell.length_c   1.000
_cell.angle_alpha   90.00
_cell.angle_beta   90.00
_cell.angle_gamma   90.00
#
_symmetry.space_group_name_H-M   'P 1'
#
loop_
_entity.id
_entity.type
_entity.pdbx_description
1 polymer ?
#
loop_
_entity_poly.entity_id
_entity_poly.type
_entity_poly.pdbx_seq_one_letter_code
_entity_poly.pdbx_strand_id
1 'polypeptide(L)'
;KFKGLSNKSTFAIAIENGYLRQGHIEIVGAGPGNPDLISVRGRQMLEKADLILYAGSLVPRELTFCAKPGATIRSSASMDLEEQFALMKKFYDEGKFIVRLHTGDPCIYGAIQEQMNYFDQHQMSYHITPGISSFQAAAAALKSQFTIPEKVQSIILTRGEGRTPMPEREQDRKSVV
;
A
#
# COMPACT_ATOMS: atom_id res chain seq x y z
N LYS A 1 -6.44 26.33 9.11
CA LYS A 1 -6.55 25.94 10.54
C LYS A 1 -7.08 24.53 10.60
N PHE A 2 -6.19 23.53 10.60
CA PHE A 2 -6.57 22.16 10.94
C PHE A 2 -6.72 22.09 12.45
N LYS A 3 -7.94 22.01 12.95
CA LYS A 3 -8.19 21.65 14.34
C LYS A 3 -7.92 20.16 14.47
N GLY A 4 -6.95 19.80 15.32
CA GLY A 4 -6.58 18.44 15.62
C GLY A 4 -7.78 17.67 16.17
N LEU A 5 -8.25 16.72 15.38
CA LEU A 5 -9.10 15.65 15.86
C LEU A 5 -8.18 14.64 16.54
N SER A 6 -8.35 14.52 17.84
CA SER A 6 -7.68 13.53 18.67
C SER A 6 -7.95 12.13 18.12
N ASN A 7 -6.90 11.38 17.83
CA ASN A 7 -6.94 10.02 17.29
C ASN A 7 -7.51 8.94 18.26
N LYS A 8 -8.19 9.33 19.30
CA LYS A 8 -9.03 8.42 20.11
C LYS A 8 -10.47 8.36 19.61
N SER A 9 -10.62 8.63 18.38
CA SER A 9 -11.84 9.11 17.93
C SER A 9 -12.90 8.06 17.62
N THR A 10 -13.38 8.07 16.55
CA THR A 10 -14.59 7.44 16.04
C THR A 10 -14.62 5.92 16.22
N PHE A 11 -13.47 5.28 16.23
CA PHE A 11 -13.38 3.82 16.33
C PHE A 11 -13.61 3.29 17.76
N ALA A 12 -13.11 4.02 18.78
CA ALA A 12 -13.32 3.67 20.19
C ALA A 12 -14.76 3.97 20.62
N ILE A 13 -15.33 5.07 20.16
CA ILE A 13 -16.72 5.46 20.47
C ILE A 13 -17.73 4.48 19.85
N ALA A 14 -17.44 3.91 18.68
CA ALA A 14 -18.29 2.90 18.06
C ALA A 14 -18.31 1.58 18.83
N ILE A 15 -17.23 1.23 19.51
CA ILE A 15 -17.14 0.03 20.36
C ILE A 15 -17.96 0.21 21.64
N GLU A 16 -17.95 1.41 22.23
CA GLU A 16 -18.67 1.70 23.49
C GLU A 16 -20.19 1.79 23.30
N ASN A 17 -20.66 2.14 22.11
CA ASN A 17 -22.08 2.40 21.86
C ASN A 17 -22.83 1.26 21.14
N GLY A 18 -22.25 0.08 20.96
CA GLY A 18 -22.93 -1.08 20.38
C GLY A 18 -23.26 -0.94 18.88
N TYR A 19 -22.68 0.04 18.17
CA TYR A 19 -22.79 0.12 16.74
C TYR A 19 -22.03 -1.03 16.07
N LEU A 20 -22.58 -1.59 15.00
CA LEU A 20 -21.91 -2.57 14.15
C LEU A 20 -20.50 -2.06 13.81
N ARG A 21 -19.49 -2.86 14.13
CA ARG A 21 -18.10 -2.53 13.91
C ARG A 21 -17.88 -2.37 12.40
N GLN A 22 -17.67 -1.14 11.95
CA GLN A 22 -17.34 -0.89 10.54
C GLN A 22 -15.96 -1.44 10.24
N GLY A 23 -15.80 -2.13 9.10
CA GLY A 23 -14.52 -2.60 8.61
C GLY A 23 -13.56 -1.44 8.32
N HIS A 24 -12.29 -1.78 8.12
CA HIS A 24 -11.28 -0.81 7.72
C HIS A 24 -10.25 -1.44 6.79
N ILE A 25 -9.82 -0.71 5.79
CA ILE A 25 -8.80 -1.12 4.83
C ILE A 25 -7.55 -0.24 5.00
N GLU A 26 -6.41 -0.87 5.21
CA GLU A 26 -5.12 -0.19 5.16
C GLU A 26 -4.35 -0.65 3.92
N ILE A 27 -4.06 0.27 3.02
CA ILE A 27 -3.19 0.02 1.85
C ILE A 27 -1.76 0.27 2.31
N VAL A 28 -0.94 -0.77 2.35
CA VAL A 28 0.39 -0.74 2.97
C VAL A 28 1.48 -0.98 1.94
N GLY A 29 2.51 -0.15 1.96
CA GLY A 29 3.75 -0.37 1.22
C GLY A 29 4.64 -1.39 1.92
N ALA A 30 4.96 -2.48 1.23
CA ALA A 30 5.81 -3.56 1.72
C ALA A 30 7.30 -3.20 1.74
N GLY A 31 7.68 -2.09 1.12
CA GLY A 31 9.07 -1.75 0.91
C GLY A 31 9.70 -2.47 -0.30
N PRO A 32 11.04 -2.35 -0.45
CA PRO A 32 11.75 -2.73 -1.67
C PRO A 32 12.18 -4.21 -1.72
N GLY A 33 11.70 -5.05 -0.81
CA GLY A 33 12.01 -6.48 -0.79
C GLY A 33 12.64 -6.97 0.51
N ASN A 34 13.46 -6.17 1.19
CA ASN A 34 13.96 -6.53 2.53
C ASN A 34 12.85 -6.30 3.57
N PRO A 35 12.43 -7.33 4.34
CA PRO A 35 11.39 -7.20 5.37
C PRO A 35 11.68 -6.13 6.44
N ASP A 36 12.95 -5.84 6.73
CA ASP A 36 13.36 -4.83 7.69
C ASP A 36 13.11 -3.39 7.20
N LEU A 37 12.84 -3.23 5.90
CA LEU A 37 12.56 -1.93 5.29
C LEU A 37 11.07 -1.62 5.17
N ILE A 38 10.21 -2.38 5.81
CA ILE A 38 8.81 -1.98 6.00
C ILE A 38 8.74 -0.85 7.03
N SER A 39 7.81 0.08 6.87
CA SER A 39 7.58 1.08 7.90
C SER A 39 7.07 0.46 9.20
N VAL A 40 7.40 1.07 10.34
CA VAL A 40 6.89 0.61 11.64
C VAL A 40 5.36 0.56 11.65
N ARG A 41 4.70 1.57 11.05
CA ARG A 41 3.24 1.58 10.91
C ARG A 41 2.75 0.40 10.06
N GLY A 42 3.39 0.14 8.92
CA GLY A 42 3.02 -0.98 8.04
C GLY A 42 3.10 -2.31 8.77
N ARG A 43 4.16 -2.55 9.55
CA ARG A 43 4.32 -3.73 10.39
C ARG A 43 3.19 -3.88 11.40
N GLN A 44 2.86 -2.79 12.12
CA GLN A 44 1.77 -2.79 13.10
C GLN A 44 0.40 -3.06 12.45
N MET A 45 0.18 -2.62 11.21
CA MET A 45 -1.06 -2.90 10.49
C MET A 45 -1.15 -4.38 10.12
N LEU A 46 -0.05 -4.99 9.66
CA LEU A 46 0.01 -6.43 9.39
C LEU A 46 -0.31 -7.28 10.62
N GLU A 47 0.23 -6.89 11.78
CA GLU A 47 0.00 -7.59 13.06
C GLU A 47 -1.46 -7.55 13.52
N LYS A 48 -2.22 -6.52 13.13
CA LYS A 48 -3.64 -6.36 13.49
C LYS A 48 -4.61 -6.96 12.48
N ALA A 49 -4.14 -7.26 11.27
CA ALA A 49 -4.99 -7.65 10.16
C ALA A 49 -5.79 -8.93 10.42
N ASP A 50 -7.05 -8.92 10.00
CA ASP A 50 -7.90 -10.11 9.86
C ASP A 50 -7.74 -10.74 8.46
N LEU A 51 -7.49 -9.89 7.45
CA LEU A 51 -7.15 -10.28 6.09
C LEU A 51 -5.88 -9.53 5.65
N ILE A 52 -4.89 -10.26 5.16
CA ILE A 52 -3.75 -9.73 4.42
C ILE A 52 -3.87 -10.19 2.97
N LEU A 53 -4.16 -9.25 2.07
CA LEU A 53 -4.18 -9.48 0.63
C LEU A 53 -2.94 -8.83 0.02
N TYR A 54 -1.96 -9.64 -0.40
CA TYR A 54 -0.70 -9.12 -0.91
C TYR A 54 -0.56 -9.25 -2.43
N ALA A 55 0.17 -8.30 -3.04
CA ALA A 55 0.30 -8.16 -4.49
C ALA A 55 1.39 -9.08 -5.07
N GLY A 56 1.08 -10.37 -5.18
CA GLY A 56 1.86 -11.32 -5.95
C GLY A 56 3.26 -11.63 -5.42
N SER A 57 4.14 -12.09 -6.32
CA SER A 57 5.44 -12.68 -6.00
C SER A 57 6.53 -11.68 -5.57
N LEU A 58 6.32 -10.38 -5.76
CA LEU A 58 7.29 -9.35 -5.41
C LEU A 58 7.18 -8.89 -3.94
N VAL A 59 6.17 -9.33 -3.22
CA VAL A 59 6.04 -9.09 -1.78
C VAL A 59 6.67 -10.27 -1.03
N PRO A 60 7.69 -10.05 -0.19
CA PRO A 60 8.29 -11.11 0.62
C PRO A 60 7.25 -11.75 1.53
N ARG A 61 7.14 -13.08 1.46
CA ARG A 61 6.18 -13.83 2.29
C ARG A 61 6.47 -13.67 3.78
N GLU A 62 7.71 -13.43 4.13
CA GLU A 62 8.19 -13.23 5.50
C GLU A 62 7.46 -12.08 6.20
N LEU A 63 7.04 -11.07 5.45
CA LEU A 63 6.24 -9.96 5.98
C LEU A 63 4.89 -10.41 6.54
N THR A 64 4.37 -11.54 6.07
CA THR A 64 3.09 -12.07 6.57
C THR A 64 3.23 -12.91 7.85
N PHE A 65 4.47 -13.26 8.25
CA PHE A 65 4.68 -14.11 9.44
C PHE A 65 4.37 -13.41 10.76
N CYS A 66 4.28 -12.08 10.74
CA CYS A 66 3.84 -11.31 11.91
C CYS A 66 2.32 -11.24 12.08
N ALA A 67 1.56 -11.83 11.16
CA ALA A 67 0.11 -11.83 11.24
C ALA A 67 -0.38 -12.52 12.52
N LYS A 68 -1.44 -11.97 13.10
CA LYS A 68 -2.06 -12.58 14.28
C LYS A 68 -2.63 -13.97 13.98
N PRO A 69 -2.74 -14.86 15.00
CA PRO A 69 -3.42 -16.14 14.83
C PRO A 69 -4.84 -15.97 14.27
N GLY A 70 -5.20 -16.79 13.28
CA GLY A 70 -6.51 -16.75 12.64
C GLY A 70 -6.65 -15.71 11.52
N ALA A 71 -5.62 -14.92 11.23
CA ALA A 71 -5.64 -14.03 10.07
C ALA A 71 -5.67 -14.82 8.76
N THR A 72 -6.47 -14.36 7.82
CA THR A 72 -6.50 -14.90 6.45
C THR A 72 -5.41 -14.22 5.62
N ILE A 73 -4.53 -15.02 5.00
CA ILE A 73 -3.45 -14.53 4.15
C ILE A 73 -3.68 -15.02 2.73
N ARG A 74 -3.76 -14.11 1.76
CA ARG A 74 -4.04 -14.42 0.35
C ARG A 74 -3.12 -13.63 -0.58
N SER A 75 -2.63 -14.31 -1.61
CA SER A 75 -2.01 -13.65 -2.76
C SER A 75 -3.07 -13.23 -3.76
N SER A 76 -2.96 -12.03 -4.32
CA SER A 76 -3.82 -11.57 -5.41
C SER A 76 -3.26 -11.88 -6.80
N ALA A 77 -2.17 -12.64 -6.91
CA ALA A 77 -1.51 -12.90 -8.19
C ALA A 77 -2.39 -13.62 -9.22
N SER A 78 -3.32 -14.46 -8.76
CA SER A 78 -4.27 -15.21 -9.60
C SER A 78 -5.68 -14.64 -9.57
N MET A 79 -5.91 -13.52 -8.89
CA MET A 79 -7.23 -12.89 -8.76
C MET A 79 -7.37 -11.75 -9.75
N ASP A 80 -8.51 -11.69 -10.41
CA ASP A 80 -8.90 -10.47 -11.11
C ASP A 80 -9.31 -9.36 -10.11
N LEU A 81 -9.62 -8.19 -10.62
CA LEU A 81 -9.92 -7.03 -9.78
C LEU A 81 -11.26 -7.20 -9.04
N GLU A 82 -12.23 -7.82 -9.67
CA GLU A 82 -13.56 -8.06 -9.10
C GLU A 82 -13.47 -9.06 -7.94
N GLU A 83 -12.70 -10.13 -8.09
CA GLU A 83 -12.44 -11.11 -7.04
C GLU A 83 -11.74 -10.49 -5.83
N GLN A 84 -10.77 -9.59 -6.08
CA GLN A 84 -10.08 -8.85 -5.02
C GLN A 84 -11.06 -7.94 -4.26
N PHE A 85 -11.92 -7.22 -4.97
CA PHE A 85 -12.92 -6.35 -4.36
C PHE A 85 -13.96 -7.14 -3.56
N ALA A 86 -14.47 -8.23 -4.14
CA ALA A 86 -15.44 -9.10 -3.47
C ALA A 86 -14.87 -9.67 -2.16
N LEU A 87 -13.60 -10.10 -2.18
CA LEU A 87 -12.92 -10.62 -0.99
C LEU A 87 -12.77 -9.53 0.08
N MET A 88 -12.26 -8.36 -0.28
CA MET A 88 -12.08 -7.25 0.67
C MET A 88 -13.42 -6.76 1.21
N LYS A 89 -14.44 -6.63 0.35
CA LYS A 89 -15.77 -6.20 0.75
C LYS A 89 -16.42 -7.17 1.73
N LYS A 90 -16.28 -8.47 1.51
CA LYS A 90 -16.78 -9.49 2.45
C LYS A 90 -16.22 -9.28 3.85
N PHE A 91 -14.91 -9.15 3.98
CA PHE A 91 -14.27 -8.91 5.29
C PHE A 91 -14.64 -7.55 5.88
N TYR A 92 -14.78 -6.53 5.02
CA TYR A 92 -15.19 -5.21 5.44
C TYR A 92 -16.59 -5.20 6.05
N ASP A 93 -17.55 -5.83 5.39
CA ASP A 93 -18.94 -5.93 5.85
C ASP A 93 -19.06 -6.73 7.17
N GLU A 94 -18.10 -7.63 7.45
CA GLU A 94 -17.97 -8.33 8.72
C GLU A 94 -17.30 -7.47 9.82
N GLY A 95 -17.00 -6.21 9.55
CA GLY A 95 -16.33 -5.31 10.51
C GLY A 95 -14.87 -5.65 10.77
N LYS A 96 -14.19 -6.30 9.82
CA LYS A 96 -12.81 -6.77 9.92
C LYS A 96 -11.79 -5.72 9.48
N PHE A 97 -10.55 -5.89 9.92
CA PHE A 97 -9.41 -5.08 9.53
C PHE A 97 -8.65 -5.74 8.38
N ILE A 98 -8.58 -5.07 7.24
CA ILE A 98 -7.99 -5.57 6.00
C ILE A 98 -6.69 -4.82 5.72
N VAL A 99 -5.62 -5.55 5.41
CA VAL A 99 -4.40 -4.98 4.85
C VAL A 99 -4.28 -5.37 3.38
N ARG A 100 -4.25 -4.37 2.50
CA ARG A 100 -3.87 -4.52 1.11
C ARG A 100 -2.37 -4.19 0.97
N LEU A 101 -1.53 -5.21 0.84
CA LEU A 101 -0.07 -5.07 0.85
C LEU A 101 0.48 -5.00 -0.57
N HIS A 102 1.13 -3.88 -0.92
CA HIS A 102 1.74 -3.60 -2.21
C HIS A 102 3.27 -3.57 -2.11
N THR A 103 3.97 -3.89 -3.19
CA THR A 103 5.42 -3.73 -3.30
C THR A 103 5.82 -2.25 -3.25
N GLY A 104 6.98 -1.96 -2.69
CA GLY A 104 7.51 -0.60 -2.63
C GLY A 104 6.59 0.36 -1.88
N ASP A 105 6.22 1.44 -2.58
CA ASP A 105 5.21 2.40 -2.15
C ASP A 105 3.94 2.26 -2.99
N PRO A 106 2.75 2.21 -2.38
CA PRO A 106 1.49 2.02 -3.13
C PRO A 106 1.18 3.14 -4.11
N CYS A 107 1.62 4.36 -3.82
CA CYS A 107 1.35 5.54 -4.65
C CYS A 107 2.30 5.66 -5.85
N ILE A 108 3.37 4.86 -5.90
CA ILE A 108 4.33 4.86 -6.99
C ILE A 108 4.19 3.57 -7.81
N TYR A 109 3.51 3.66 -8.94
CA TYR A 109 3.22 2.53 -9.83
C TYR A 109 2.45 1.36 -9.19
N GLY A 110 1.78 1.60 -8.05
CA GLY A 110 1.03 0.58 -7.30
C GLY A 110 -0.34 0.23 -7.90
N ALA A 111 -0.81 0.95 -8.90
CA ALA A 111 -2.12 0.76 -9.54
C ALA A 111 -3.28 0.72 -8.52
N ILE A 112 -3.23 1.60 -7.52
CA ILE A 112 -4.23 1.64 -6.44
C ILE A 112 -5.42 2.56 -6.73
N GLN A 113 -5.39 3.35 -7.80
CA GLN A 113 -6.44 4.32 -8.09
C GLN A 113 -7.81 3.65 -8.29
N GLU A 114 -7.87 2.54 -9.00
CA GLU A 114 -9.11 1.79 -9.21
C GLU A 114 -9.65 1.21 -7.89
N GLN A 115 -8.75 0.76 -7.01
CA GLN A 115 -9.13 0.28 -5.69
C GLN A 115 -9.71 1.40 -4.83
N MET A 116 -9.06 2.56 -4.79
CA MET A 116 -9.56 3.74 -4.07
C MET A 116 -10.93 4.17 -4.60
N ASN A 117 -11.10 4.25 -5.92
CA ASN A 117 -12.38 4.59 -6.53
C ASN A 117 -13.49 3.61 -6.12
N TYR A 118 -13.19 2.32 -6.06
CA TYR A 118 -14.13 1.31 -5.58
C TYR A 118 -14.49 1.53 -4.10
N PHE A 119 -13.50 1.79 -3.25
CA PHE A 119 -13.74 2.04 -1.83
C PHE A 119 -14.57 3.29 -1.61
N ASP A 120 -14.30 4.37 -2.34
CA ASP A 120 -15.07 5.61 -2.28
C ASP A 120 -16.53 5.40 -2.73
N GLN A 121 -16.75 4.70 -3.84
CA GLN A 121 -18.10 4.38 -4.34
C GLN A 121 -18.93 3.56 -3.35
N HIS A 122 -18.28 2.68 -2.59
CA HIS A 122 -18.93 1.82 -1.61
C HIS A 122 -18.86 2.37 -0.18
N GLN A 123 -18.40 3.62 -0.01
CA GLN A 123 -18.26 4.30 1.29
C GLN A 123 -17.44 3.48 2.30
N MET A 124 -16.43 2.76 1.80
CA MET A 124 -15.53 1.95 2.63
C MET A 124 -14.40 2.82 3.19
N SER A 125 -14.15 2.71 4.49
CA SER A 125 -13.06 3.44 5.15
C SER A 125 -11.71 2.84 4.79
N TYR A 126 -10.78 3.66 4.31
CA TYR A 126 -9.42 3.22 4.03
C TYR A 126 -8.38 4.30 4.32
N HIS A 127 -7.13 3.87 4.53
CA HIS A 127 -5.95 4.73 4.59
C HIS A 127 -4.80 4.13 3.79
N ILE A 128 -3.80 4.96 3.51
CA ILE A 128 -2.57 4.54 2.84
C ILE A 128 -1.40 4.73 3.81
N THR A 129 -0.66 3.65 4.05
CA THR A 129 0.62 3.68 4.74
C THR A 129 1.73 3.60 3.69
N PRO A 130 2.53 4.66 3.50
CA PRO A 130 3.59 4.68 2.50
C PRO A 130 4.67 3.64 2.79
N GLY A 131 5.42 3.29 1.75
CA GLY A 131 6.55 2.38 1.81
C GLY A 131 7.80 2.95 1.13
N ILE A 132 8.91 2.25 1.25
CA ILE A 132 10.16 2.59 0.58
C ILE A 132 10.15 2.00 -0.83
N SER A 133 10.28 2.85 -1.84
CA SER A 133 10.36 2.42 -3.23
C SER A 133 11.73 1.85 -3.60
N SER A 134 11.79 1.03 -4.64
CA SER A 134 13.01 0.36 -5.10
C SER A 134 14.13 1.33 -5.48
N PHE A 135 13.81 2.50 -6.06
CA PHE A 135 14.83 3.48 -6.44
C PHE A 135 15.57 4.06 -5.21
N GLN A 136 14.87 4.25 -4.09
CA GLN A 136 15.48 4.71 -2.85
C GLN A 136 16.41 3.64 -2.27
N ALA A 137 15.99 2.38 -2.27
CA ALA A 137 16.82 1.26 -1.84
C ALA A 137 18.04 1.07 -2.75
N ALA A 138 17.88 1.24 -4.05
CA ALA A 138 18.98 1.19 -5.01
C ALA A 138 20.03 2.28 -4.74
N ALA A 139 19.59 3.53 -4.50
CA ALA A 139 20.51 4.61 -4.14
C ALA A 139 21.29 4.30 -2.86
N ALA A 140 20.62 3.77 -1.84
CA ALA A 140 21.28 3.37 -0.60
C ALA A 140 22.30 2.25 -0.81
N ALA A 141 21.96 1.23 -1.59
CA ALA A 141 22.87 0.12 -1.92
C ALA A 141 24.11 0.60 -2.71
N LEU A 142 23.92 1.55 -3.61
CA LEU A 142 25.00 2.15 -4.41
C LEU A 142 25.75 3.25 -3.64
N LYS A 143 25.35 3.59 -2.42
CA LYS A 143 25.90 4.71 -1.65
C LYS A 143 25.89 6.02 -2.47
N SER A 144 24.79 6.24 -3.19
CA SER A 144 24.59 7.36 -4.10
C SER A 144 23.47 8.26 -3.62
N GLN A 145 23.54 9.55 -3.95
CA GLN A 145 22.51 10.54 -3.70
C GLN A 145 21.97 11.07 -5.03
N PHE A 146 20.64 11.16 -5.15
CA PHE A 146 20.02 11.66 -6.39
C PHE A 146 20.18 13.16 -6.60
N THR A 147 20.16 13.94 -5.51
CA THR A 147 20.25 15.39 -5.57
C THR A 147 21.61 15.87 -5.06
N ILE A 148 22.26 16.77 -5.81
CA ILE A 148 23.55 17.37 -5.47
C ILE A 148 23.37 18.87 -5.47
N PRO A 149 23.66 19.59 -4.36
CA PRO A 149 23.57 21.04 -4.31
C PRO A 149 24.30 21.69 -5.50
N GLU A 150 23.67 22.71 -6.08
CA GLU A 150 24.16 23.50 -7.22
C GLU A 150 24.31 22.74 -8.54
N LYS A 151 24.08 21.41 -8.58
CA LYS A 151 24.23 20.57 -9.78
C LYS A 151 22.93 19.94 -10.22
N VAL A 152 22.30 19.15 -9.34
CA VAL A 152 21.09 18.37 -9.65
C VAL A 152 20.08 18.53 -8.52
N GLN A 153 18.94 19.14 -8.81
CA GLN A 153 17.89 19.40 -7.81
C GLN A 153 16.56 18.71 -8.13
N SER A 154 16.51 17.93 -9.20
CA SER A 154 15.29 17.28 -9.66
C SER A 154 15.47 15.77 -9.74
N ILE A 155 14.41 15.04 -9.41
CA ILE A 155 14.30 13.58 -9.59
C ILE A 155 13.10 13.35 -10.50
N ILE A 156 13.31 12.67 -11.62
CA ILE A 156 12.24 12.29 -12.55
C ILE A 156 12.11 10.78 -12.50
N LEU A 157 10.95 10.30 -12.03
CA LEU A 157 10.63 8.89 -12.00
C LEU A 157 9.84 8.52 -13.25
N THR A 158 10.36 7.61 -14.03
CA THR A 158 9.69 7.04 -15.18
C THR A 158 9.92 5.54 -15.21
N ARG A 159 8.97 4.78 -15.74
CA ARG A 159 9.16 3.34 -15.95
C ARG A 159 9.66 3.08 -17.36
N GLY A 160 10.38 2.00 -17.56
CA GLY A 160 10.69 1.48 -18.89
C GLY A 160 9.46 0.82 -19.55
N GLU A 161 9.60 0.44 -20.80
CA GLU A 161 8.59 -0.38 -21.49
C GLU A 161 8.39 -1.71 -20.76
N GLY A 162 7.14 -2.14 -20.67
CA GLY A 162 6.74 -3.35 -19.99
C GLY A 162 5.46 -3.92 -20.62
N ARG A 163 4.75 -4.78 -19.88
CA ARG A 163 3.47 -5.36 -20.34
C ARG A 163 2.41 -4.30 -20.66
N THR A 164 2.44 -3.17 -19.97
CA THR A 164 1.56 -2.03 -20.25
C THR A 164 2.37 -1.02 -21.06
N PRO A 165 1.91 -0.62 -22.27
CA PRO A 165 2.62 0.34 -23.07
C PRO A 165 2.76 1.68 -22.35
N MET A 166 3.85 2.40 -22.62
CA MET A 166 4.01 3.78 -22.17
C MET A 166 3.11 4.70 -22.98
N PRO A 167 2.51 5.73 -22.36
CA PRO A 167 1.81 6.78 -23.08
C PRO A 167 2.76 7.45 -24.09
N GLU A 168 2.30 7.70 -25.31
CA GLU A 168 3.11 8.33 -26.38
C GLU A 168 3.79 9.62 -25.92
N ARG A 169 3.13 10.41 -25.08
CA ARG A 169 3.68 11.64 -24.51
C ARG A 169 4.89 11.45 -23.62
N GLU A 170 5.13 10.22 -23.14
CA GLU A 170 6.25 9.88 -22.25
C GLU A 170 7.35 9.10 -22.97
N GLN A 171 7.10 8.59 -24.18
CA GLN A 171 8.09 7.85 -24.97
C GLN A 171 9.28 8.72 -25.40
N ASP A 172 9.08 10.01 -25.53
CA ASP A 172 10.09 10.97 -26.01
C ASP A 172 11.02 11.49 -24.89
N ARG A 173 10.79 11.07 -23.66
CA ARG A 173 11.67 11.36 -22.52
C ARG A 173 12.80 10.34 -22.45
N LYS A 174 13.52 10.17 -23.54
CA LYS A 174 14.80 9.46 -23.52
C LYS A 174 15.73 10.24 -22.60
N SER A 175 15.93 9.66 -21.40
CA SER A 175 17.00 9.92 -20.45
C SER A 175 17.91 11.12 -20.78
N VAL A 176 17.69 12.21 -20.11
CA VAL A 176 18.76 13.15 -19.80
C VAL A 176 19.50 12.51 -18.62
N VAL A 177 20.61 11.85 -18.91
CA VAL A 177 21.60 11.44 -17.90
C VAL A 177 22.50 12.62 -17.62
#